data_f57d723ab7f48e45ef3e7ec0ca4a6973
#
_entry.id   f57d723ab7f48e45ef3e7ec0ca4a6973
#
_cell.length_a   1.000
_cell.length_b   1.000
_cell.length_c   1.000
_cell.angle_alpha   90.00
_cell.angle_beta   90.00
_cell.angle_gamma   90.00
#
_symmetry.space_group_name_H-M   'P 1'
#
loop_
_entity.id
_entity.type
_entity.pdbx_description
1 polymer ?
#
loop_
_entity_poly.entity_id
_entity_poly.type
_entity_poly.pdbx_seq_one_letter_code
_entity_poly.pdbx_strand_id
1 'polypeptide(L)'
;MSNNGTARRLLAAAALAILCTAITTSARGPEAAPANEMRALWVLRTSLTSPQSIDALVKRARDNGFNTLFVQVRGRGDSYYRGGLEPVSSELQRQPATFDPLATVLASAQQAGLRVHAWINVNLISSAVTLPSSPAHLVHRNPEWLMVPRDIALDLSRVPVDSPAYLGKLARWSRAQSAEVEGLYASPTIPAAQTHVEAVIRDIARRYAVDGIHFDYARYPSDRFDYSRAAIAQFRTAIRPTLNADRRKTLDADEAVDLFAYPDAFPGEWRAFRVGRLTALMARLRTAVKAERPAAVVSVAAAPDRGEALERRLQDWGAWLGEGIVDAVAPMAYTQEAGRFAEQIASARAAAGSRTLWAGIGAYHLSPEQTIENIHTARRLGADGVILFSYDSLINPRQTAPDYLPIVGRGAFADRRISSDGPR
;
A
#
# COMPACT_ATOMS: atom_id res chain seq x y z
N MET A 1 -76.98 38.24 56.12
CA MET A 1 -77.44 36.86 56.08
C MET A 1 -76.34 36.05 55.45
N SER A 2 -75.51 35.36 56.29
CA SER A 2 -75.50 33.90 56.40
C SER A 2 -74.88 33.28 55.11
N ASN A 3 -73.84 32.52 55.11
CA ASN A 3 -73.34 31.53 56.04
C ASN A 3 -71.92 31.01 55.65
N ASN A 4 -71.21 30.63 56.63
CA ASN A 4 -69.99 29.86 56.73
C ASN A 4 -69.80 28.72 55.71
N GLY A 5 -68.53 28.48 55.33
CA GLY A 5 -68.08 27.25 54.74
C GLY A 5 -66.58 27.09 54.85
N THR A 6 -66.15 26.51 55.93
CA THR A 6 -64.79 26.11 56.28
C THR A 6 -64.30 25.05 55.30
N ALA A 7 -63.25 25.29 54.53
CA ALA A 7 -62.57 24.25 53.78
C ALA A 7 -61.17 24.02 54.32
N ARG A 8 -60.96 22.82 54.76
CA ARG A 8 -59.71 22.28 55.36
C ARG A 8 -58.59 22.32 54.29
N ARG A 9 -57.43 22.86 54.72
CA ARG A 9 -56.16 22.71 54.09
C ARG A 9 -55.64 21.28 54.23
N LEU A 10 -55.54 20.53 53.16
CA LEU A 10 -54.73 19.30 53.15
C LEU A 10 -53.39 19.63 52.41
N LEU A 11 -52.32 19.64 53.19
CA LEU A 11 -50.95 19.66 52.72
C LEU A 11 -50.62 18.28 52.15
N ALA A 12 -50.46 18.19 50.85
CA ALA A 12 -49.86 17.05 50.18
C ALA A 12 -48.36 17.35 50.00
N ALA A 13 -47.52 16.70 50.79
CA ALA A 13 -46.10 16.71 50.58
C ALA A 13 -45.74 15.81 49.40
N ALA A 14 -45.35 16.41 48.28
CA ALA A 14 -44.79 15.69 47.13
C ALA A 14 -43.31 15.41 47.43
N ALA A 15 -42.98 14.17 47.78
CA ALA A 15 -41.62 13.69 47.85
C ALA A 15 -41.04 13.53 46.44
N LEU A 16 -40.15 14.44 46.03
CA LEU A 16 -39.39 14.36 44.77
C LEU A 16 -38.27 13.33 44.97
N ALA A 17 -38.51 12.09 44.54
CA ALA A 17 -37.49 11.06 44.47
C ALA A 17 -36.57 11.38 43.28
N ILE A 18 -35.41 11.96 43.51
CA ILE A 18 -34.31 12.10 42.53
C ILE A 18 -33.74 10.71 42.29
N LEU A 19 -34.14 10.06 41.21
CA LEU A 19 -33.53 8.83 40.72
C LEU A 19 -32.17 9.16 40.12
N CYS A 20 -31.11 9.13 40.94
CA CYS A 20 -29.74 9.13 40.43
C CYS A 20 -29.48 7.81 39.68
N THR A 21 -29.75 7.76 38.39
CA THR A 21 -29.19 6.72 37.52
C THR A 21 -27.67 6.93 37.45
N ALA A 22 -26.95 6.21 38.30
CA ALA A 22 -25.52 6.06 38.14
C ALA A 22 -25.26 5.39 36.77
N ILE A 23 -24.86 6.18 35.80
CA ILE A 23 -24.26 5.65 34.55
C ILE A 23 -22.95 5.01 34.97
N THR A 24 -22.99 3.73 35.29
CA THR A 24 -21.79 2.92 35.38
C THR A 24 -21.19 2.86 34.00
N THR A 25 -20.24 3.74 33.71
CA THR A 25 -19.30 3.54 32.62
C THR A 25 -18.52 2.25 32.93
N SER A 26 -19.09 1.13 32.49
CA SER A 26 -18.37 -0.14 32.49
C SER A 26 -17.15 0.11 31.59
N ALA A 27 -16.00 0.21 32.22
CA ALA A 27 -14.73 0.14 31.51
C ALA A 27 -14.76 -1.23 30.78
N ARG A 28 -15.13 -1.24 29.47
CA ARG A 28 -15.01 -2.43 28.65
C ARG A 28 -13.56 -2.85 28.75
N GLY A 29 -13.32 -4.01 29.31
CA GLY A 29 -12.02 -4.65 29.24
C GLY A 29 -11.55 -4.73 27.77
N PRO A 30 -10.26 -4.95 27.54
CA PRO A 30 -9.71 -5.01 26.18
C PRO A 30 -10.57 -5.97 25.34
N GLU A 31 -11.11 -5.42 24.25
CA GLU A 31 -11.97 -6.18 23.33
C GLU A 31 -11.16 -7.33 22.74
N ALA A 32 -11.61 -8.56 22.93
CA ALA A 32 -10.92 -9.74 22.44
C ALA A 32 -10.77 -9.67 20.91
N ALA A 33 -9.56 -9.90 20.41
CA ALA A 33 -9.29 -9.86 18.98
C ALA A 33 -10.21 -10.83 18.20
N PRO A 34 -10.77 -10.43 17.04
CA PRO A 34 -11.57 -11.31 16.20
C PRO A 34 -10.84 -12.62 15.84
N ALA A 35 -11.57 -13.74 15.73
CA ALA A 35 -10.97 -15.08 15.54
C ALA A 35 -10.01 -15.18 14.35
N ASN A 36 -10.32 -14.45 13.27
CA ASN A 36 -9.58 -14.46 12.00
C ASN A 36 -8.82 -13.16 11.74
N GLU A 37 -8.56 -12.37 12.77
CA GLU A 37 -7.86 -11.09 12.63
C GLU A 37 -6.48 -11.29 12.00
N MET A 38 -6.16 -10.51 10.96
CA MET A 38 -4.79 -10.39 10.47
C MET A 38 -3.99 -9.47 11.39
N ARG A 39 -2.88 -9.98 11.93
CA ARG A 39 -1.92 -9.24 12.76
C ARG A 39 -0.57 -9.32 12.07
N ALA A 40 -0.25 -8.29 11.31
CA ALA A 40 0.84 -8.36 10.36
C ALA A 40 1.93 -7.31 10.55
N LEU A 41 3.09 -7.62 10.01
CA LEU A 41 4.23 -6.71 9.89
C LEU A 41 4.58 -6.50 8.42
N TRP A 42 4.74 -5.24 7.99
CA TRP A 42 5.51 -4.95 6.80
C TRP A 42 7.00 -5.08 7.12
N VAL A 43 7.68 -5.87 6.33
CA VAL A 43 9.10 -6.18 6.47
C VAL A 43 9.85 -5.71 5.24
N LEU A 44 10.76 -4.75 5.43
CA LEU A 44 11.60 -4.28 4.34
C LEU A 44 12.61 -5.36 3.93
N ARG A 45 13.01 -5.32 2.68
CA ARG A 45 13.98 -6.25 2.10
C ARG A 45 15.32 -6.30 2.85
N THR A 46 15.68 -5.20 3.53
CA THR A 46 16.90 -5.11 4.35
C THR A 46 16.97 -6.11 5.51
N SER A 47 15.82 -6.58 6.00
CA SER A 47 15.74 -7.66 6.99
C SER A 47 15.85 -9.07 6.40
N LEU A 48 15.87 -9.20 5.06
CA LEU A 48 15.91 -10.48 4.34
C LEU A 48 17.33 -10.83 3.84
N THR A 49 18.37 -10.24 4.41
CA THR A 49 19.74 -10.31 3.87
C THR A 49 20.56 -11.48 4.38
N SER A 50 20.08 -12.24 5.37
CA SER A 50 20.76 -13.45 5.87
C SER A 50 19.75 -14.44 6.50
N PRO A 51 20.10 -15.74 6.59
CA PRO A 51 19.29 -16.71 7.33
C PRO A 51 19.04 -16.27 8.78
N GLN A 52 20.07 -15.78 9.47
CA GLN A 52 19.99 -15.34 10.87
C GLN A 52 19.01 -14.17 11.06
N SER A 53 19.00 -13.19 10.14
CA SER A 53 18.04 -12.07 10.22
C SER A 53 16.62 -12.55 9.97
N ILE A 54 16.41 -13.52 9.09
CA ILE A 54 15.12 -14.12 8.81
C ILE A 54 14.59 -14.93 10.01
N ASP A 55 15.45 -15.75 10.62
CA ASP A 55 15.05 -16.53 11.81
C ASP A 55 14.70 -15.61 12.99
N ALA A 56 15.47 -14.54 13.19
CA ALA A 56 15.17 -13.53 14.21
C ALA A 56 13.86 -12.79 13.94
N LEU A 57 13.54 -12.46 12.67
CA LEU A 57 12.29 -11.87 12.24
C LEU A 57 11.11 -12.79 12.58
N VAL A 58 11.16 -14.04 12.12
CA VAL A 58 10.08 -15.01 12.31
C VAL A 58 9.83 -15.28 13.79
N LYS A 59 10.91 -15.50 14.56
CA LYS A 59 10.81 -15.69 16.01
C LYS A 59 10.16 -14.49 16.70
N ARG A 60 10.63 -13.27 16.42
CA ARG A 60 10.07 -12.06 17.04
C ARG A 60 8.60 -11.85 16.67
N ALA A 61 8.23 -12.07 15.41
CA ALA A 61 6.84 -11.95 14.99
C ALA A 61 5.94 -12.94 15.75
N ARG A 62 6.30 -14.21 15.79
CA ARG A 62 5.57 -15.25 16.52
C ARG A 62 5.46 -14.97 18.02
N ASP A 63 6.59 -14.67 18.67
CA ASP A 63 6.65 -14.46 20.13
C ASP A 63 5.79 -13.27 20.58
N ASN A 64 5.54 -12.31 19.68
CA ASN A 64 4.73 -11.12 19.96
C ASN A 64 3.31 -11.17 19.35
N GLY A 65 2.84 -12.34 18.97
CA GLY A 65 1.44 -12.58 18.60
C GLY A 65 1.06 -12.16 17.18
N PHE A 66 2.01 -11.83 16.31
CA PHE A 66 1.77 -11.64 14.87
C PHE A 66 1.55 -12.99 14.20
N ASN A 67 0.75 -13.00 13.13
CA ASN A 67 0.41 -14.20 12.38
C ASN A 67 0.69 -14.12 10.88
N THR A 68 1.16 -12.95 10.40
CA THR A 68 1.41 -12.73 8.97
C THR A 68 2.59 -11.78 8.76
N LEU A 69 3.40 -12.06 7.75
CA LEU A 69 4.53 -11.22 7.31
C LEU A 69 4.30 -10.76 5.86
N PHE A 70 4.38 -9.46 5.62
CA PHE A 70 4.42 -8.87 4.29
C PHE A 70 5.87 -8.56 3.96
N VAL A 71 6.56 -9.46 3.23
CA VAL A 71 8.00 -9.35 2.99
C VAL A 71 8.29 -8.73 1.64
N GLN A 72 9.05 -7.63 1.61
CA GLN A 72 9.37 -6.92 0.39
C GLN A 72 10.40 -7.69 -0.44
N VAL A 73 9.95 -8.39 -1.46
CA VAL A 73 10.78 -9.24 -2.33
C VAL A 73 11.14 -8.57 -3.66
N ARG A 74 10.42 -7.51 -4.03
CA ARG A 74 10.72 -6.62 -5.16
C ARG A 74 10.55 -5.18 -4.70
N GLY A 75 11.66 -4.50 -4.46
CA GLY A 75 11.64 -3.15 -3.91
C GLY A 75 11.79 -2.06 -4.96
N ARG A 76 12.76 -2.16 -5.84
CA ARG A 76 13.11 -1.12 -6.82
C ARG A 76 13.61 -1.70 -8.15
N GLY A 77 12.85 -2.64 -8.73
CA GLY A 77 13.28 -3.33 -9.95
C GLY A 77 14.47 -4.27 -9.72
N ASP A 78 14.61 -4.73 -8.50
CA ASP A 78 15.58 -5.70 -8.01
C ASP A 78 14.88 -6.84 -7.26
N SER A 79 15.47 -8.02 -7.21
CA SER A 79 14.90 -9.19 -6.57
C SER A 79 15.62 -9.57 -5.27
N TYR A 80 14.82 -9.93 -4.25
CA TYR A 80 15.24 -10.56 -3.00
C TYR A 80 14.82 -12.03 -2.97
N TYR A 81 15.00 -12.68 -4.11
CA TYR A 81 14.85 -14.11 -4.35
C TYR A 81 15.77 -14.52 -5.50
N ARG A 82 16.07 -15.80 -5.66
CA ARG A 82 17.03 -16.27 -6.67
C ARG A 82 16.35 -16.66 -7.99
N GLY A 83 17.08 -16.49 -9.08
CA GLY A 83 16.61 -16.89 -10.43
C GLY A 83 15.44 -16.10 -10.95
N GLY A 84 15.21 -14.88 -10.45
CA GLY A 84 14.18 -13.96 -10.95
C GLY A 84 14.56 -13.30 -12.28
N LEU A 85 13.61 -12.59 -12.86
CA LEU A 85 13.76 -11.88 -14.13
C LEU A 85 14.48 -10.53 -14.00
N GLU A 86 14.61 -10.03 -12.78
CA GLU A 86 15.30 -8.79 -12.44
C GLU A 86 16.62 -9.08 -11.72
N PRO A 87 17.57 -8.14 -11.76
CA PRO A 87 18.84 -8.35 -11.06
C PRO A 87 18.62 -8.64 -9.57
N VAL A 88 19.37 -9.61 -9.05
CA VAL A 88 19.42 -9.82 -7.60
C VAL A 88 20.05 -8.61 -6.95
N SER A 89 19.48 -8.14 -5.84
CA SER A 89 19.96 -6.97 -5.12
C SER A 89 21.44 -7.08 -4.74
N SER A 90 22.15 -5.97 -4.84
CA SER A 90 23.57 -5.90 -4.45
C SER A 90 23.82 -6.25 -2.97
N GLU A 91 22.82 -6.05 -2.11
CA GLU A 91 22.88 -6.41 -0.68
C GLU A 91 23.04 -7.93 -0.48
N LEU A 92 22.60 -8.74 -1.44
CA LEU A 92 22.71 -10.20 -1.41
C LEU A 92 24.00 -10.74 -2.04
N GLN A 93 24.84 -9.89 -2.63
CA GLN A 93 26.06 -10.34 -3.34
C GLN A 93 27.08 -11.03 -2.43
N ARG A 94 27.07 -10.73 -1.12
CA ARG A 94 27.95 -11.35 -0.12
C ARG A 94 27.42 -12.69 0.39
N GLN A 95 26.18 -13.04 0.05
CA GLN A 95 25.59 -14.29 0.47
C GLN A 95 25.91 -15.41 -0.53
N PRO A 96 25.99 -16.67 -0.08
CA PRO A 96 26.14 -17.81 -0.97
C PRO A 96 25.07 -17.80 -2.08
N ALA A 97 25.42 -18.26 -3.27
CA ALA A 97 24.49 -18.35 -4.39
C ALA A 97 23.26 -19.25 -4.11
N THR A 98 23.40 -20.17 -3.16
CA THR A 98 22.33 -21.07 -2.68
C THR A 98 21.37 -20.40 -1.71
N PHE A 99 21.72 -19.24 -1.12
CA PHE A 99 20.81 -18.53 -0.22
C PHE A 99 19.72 -17.81 -1.04
N ASP A 100 18.49 -18.25 -0.85
CA ASP A 100 17.28 -17.62 -1.41
C ASP A 100 16.45 -17.02 -0.26
N PRO A 101 16.40 -15.68 -0.14
CA PRO A 101 15.69 -15.03 0.96
C PRO A 101 14.21 -15.40 1.05
N LEU A 102 13.48 -15.41 -0.09
CA LEU A 102 12.05 -15.72 -0.09
C LEU A 102 11.80 -17.20 0.27
N ALA A 103 12.56 -18.11 -0.27
CA ALA A 103 12.46 -19.54 0.10
C ALA A 103 12.76 -19.74 1.60
N THR A 104 13.78 -19.04 2.13
CA THR A 104 14.18 -19.15 3.54
C THR A 104 13.07 -18.62 4.46
N VAL A 105 12.51 -17.42 4.19
CA VAL A 105 11.44 -16.88 5.04
C VAL A 105 10.17 -17.73 4.99
N LEU A 106 9.83 -18.30 3.84
CA LEU A 106 8.68 -19.20 3.71
C LEU A 106 8.87 -20.46 4.56
N ALA A 107 10.04 -21.09 4.52
CA ALA A 107 10.33 -22.28 5.31
C ALA A 107 10.30 -21.99 6.83
N SER A 108 10.96 -20.92 7.28
CA SER A 108 10.95 -20.52 8.70
C SER A 108 9.55 -20.12 9.18
N ALA A 109 8.80 -19.36 8.37
CA ALA A 109 7.44 -18.91 8.69
C ALA A 109 6.45 -20.09 8.78
N GLN A 110 6.54 -21.06 7.87
CA GLN A 110 5.72 -22.27 7.90
C GLN A 110 5.92 -23.07 9.19
N GLN A 111 7.18 -23.25 9.62
CA GLN A 111 7.49 -23.92 10.90
C GLN A 111 6.94 -23.17 12.11
N ALA A 112 6.85 -21.85 12.01
CA ALA A 112 6.33 -20.98 13.05
C ALA A 112 4.80 -20.79 13.00
N GLY A 113 4.10 -21.34 12.00
CA GLY A 113 2.67 -21.13 11.78
C GLY A 113 2.30 -19.71 11.32
N LEU A 114 3.23 -19.01 10.67
CA LEU A 114 2.99 -17.66 10.12
C LEU A 114 2.69 -17.73 8.62
N ARG A 115 1.81 -16.85 8.16
CA ARG A 115 1.54 -16.61 6.74
C ARG A 115 2.56 -15.62 6.16
N VAL A 116 2.85 -15.78 4.87
CA VAL A 116 3.78 -14.91 4.14
C VAL A 116 3.11 -14.35 2.89
N HIS A 117 3.02 -13.02 2.81
CA HIS A 117 2.65 -12.32 1.60
C HIS A 117 3.90 -11.71 0.95
N ALA A 118 4.13 -11.99 -0.33
CA ALA A 118 5.19 -11.36 -1.07
C ALA A 118 4.80 -9.91 -1.40
N TRP A 119 5.53 -8.95 -0.86
CA TRP A 119 5.32 -7.53 -1.13
C TRP A 119 6.13 -7.08 -2.33
N ILE A 120 5.44 -6.51 -3.31
CA ILE A 120 5.97 -6.14 -4.62
C ILE A 120 5.63 -4.67 -4.90
N ASN A 121 6.65 -3.84 -5.07
CA ASN A 121 6.46 -2.49 -5.62
C ASN A 121 6.18 -2.61 -7.13
N VAL A 122 5.00 -2.19 -7.56
CA VAL A 122 4.56 -2.39 -8.97
C VAL A 122 5.26 -1.41 -9.89
N ASN A 123 5.08 -0.12 -9.67
CA ASN A 123 5.56 0.92 -10.58
C ASN A 123 6.89 1.55 -10.14
N LEU A 124 7.18 1.64 -8.85
CA LEU A 124 8.47 2.18 -8.37
C LEU A 124 9.60 1.20 -8.70
N ILE A 125 10.58 1.66 -9.52
CA ILE A 125 11.69 0.81 -9.98
C ILE A 125 13.07 1.38 -9.68
N SER A 126 13.18 2.55 -9.07
CA SER A 126 14.46 3.11 -8.64
C SER A 126 14.29 4.11 -7.51
N SER A 127 15.34 4.34 -6.74
CA SER A 127 15.40 5.42 -5.75
C SER A 127 15.51 6.79 -6.41
N ALA A 128 14.98 7.83 -5.76
CA ALA A 128 15.25 9.22 -6.13
C ALA A 128 16.72 9.61 -5.87
N VAL A 129 17.34 9.02 -4.85
CA VAL A 129 18.67 9.45 -4.39
C VAL A 129 19.78 8.85 -5.24
N THR A 130 19.71 7.55 -5.53
CA THR A 130 20.79 6.81 -6.18
C THR A 130 20.24 5.89 -7.26
N LEU A 131 20.77 5.98 -8.47
CA LEU A 131 20.48 5.02 -9.54
C LEU A 131 21.13 3.68 -9.24
N PRO A 132 20.50 2.56 -9.63
CA PRO A 132 21.11 1.23 -9.56
C PRO A 132 22.43 1.17 -10.33
N SER A 133 23.42 0.50 -9.77
CA SER A 133 24.73 0.33 -10.41
C SER A 133 24.76 -0.74 -11.50
N SER A 134 23.85 -1.70 -11.45
CA SER A 134 23.80 -2.79 -12.43
C SER A 134 23.31 -2.28 -13.79
N PRO A 135 24.06 -2.46 -14.88
CA PRO A 135 23.61 -2.12 -16.24
C PRO A 135 22.46 -2.99 -16.73
N ALA A 136 22.24 -4.14 -16.09
CA ALA A 136 21.10 -5.02 -16.38
C ALA A 136 19.77 -4.53 -15.76
N HIS A 137 19.83 -3.47 -14.92
CA HIS A 137 18.64 -2.93 -14.28
C HIS A 137 17.72 -2.21 -15.27
N LEU A 138 16.41 -2.26 -15.04
CA LEU A 138 15.37 -1.72 -15.91
C LEU A 138 15.58 -0.24 -16.28
N VAL A 139 16.01 0.60 -15.36
CA VAL A 139 16.23 2.04 -15.62
C VAL A 139 17.29 2.30 -16.69
N HIS A 140 18.26 1.38 -16.84
CA HIS A 140 19.32 1.48 -17.84
C HIS A 140 18.95 0.78 -19.16
N ARG A 141 18.23 -0.33 -19.06
CA ARG A 141 17.86 -1.14 -20.22
C ARG A 141 16.63 -0.61 -20.97
N ASN A 142 15.73 0.01 -20.25
CA ASN A 142 14.41 0.41 -20.75
C ASN A 142 14.04 1.81 -20.24
N PRO A 143 14.85 2.85 -20.48
CA PRO A 143 14.54 4.21 -20.04
C PRO A 143 13.25 4.76 -20.65
N GLU A 144 12.79 4.22 -21.77
CA GLU A 144 11.52 4.55 -22.43
C GLU A 144 10.29 4.07 -21.63
N TRP A 145 10.48 3.18 -20.63
CA TRP A 145 9.39 2.75 -19.75
C TRP A 145 9.12 3.73 -18.60
N LEU A 146 10.02 4.70 -18.39
CA LEU A 146 9.94 5.59 -17.25
C LEU A 146 8.82 6.63 -17.41
N MET A 147 8.06 6.83 -16.34
CA MET A 147 7.13 7.94 -16.25
C MET A 147 7.89 9.27 -16.26
N VAL A 148 7.38 10.23 -17.00
CA VAL A 148 7.95 11.58 -17.11
C VAL A 148 7.03 12.59 -16.43
N PRO A 149 7.56 13.43 -15.51
CA PRO A 149 6.79 14.53 -14.93
C PRO A 149 6.54 15.62 -15.97
N ARG A 150 5.38 16.26 -15.91
CA ARG A 150 4.99 17.34 -16.83
C ARG A 150 6.04 18.45 -16.90
N ASP A 151 6.65 18.79 -15.75
CA ASP A 151 7.57 19.92 -15.58
C ASP A 151 8.79 19.87 -16.52
N ILE A 152 9.26 18.69 -16.85
CA ILE A 152 10.43 18.50 -17.72
C ILE A 152 10.10 17.70 -19.00
N ALA A 153 8.83 17.38 -19.22
CA ALA A 153 8.43 16.53 -20.35
C ALA A 153 8.78 17.16 -21.70
N LEU A 154 8.59 18.46 -21.86
CA LEU A 154 8.94 19.18 -23.08
C LEU A 154 10.46 19.15 -23.35
N ASP A 155 11.28 19.36 -22.32
CA ASP A 155 12.74 19.31 -22.44
C ASP A 155 13.24 17.89 -22.73
N LEU A 156 12.66 16.89 -22.03
CA LEU A 156 13.00 15.50 -22.25
C LEU A 156 12.54 15.00 -23.61
N SER A 157 11.45 15.53 -24.16
CA SER A 157 10.97 15.13 -25.49
C SER A 157 11.95 15.43 -26.61
N ARG A 158 12.92 16.32 -26.40
CA ARG A 158 13.97 16.69 -27.35
C ARG A 158 15.26 15.89 -27.15
N VAL A 159 15.31 15.02 -26.15
CA VAL A 159 16.50 14.22 -25.83
C VAL A 159 16.22 12.77 -26.29
N PRO A 160 17.11 12.14 -27.06
CA PRO A 160 16.98 10.74 -27.41
C PRO A 160 16.88 9.88 -26.14
N VAL A 161 15.91 8.96 -26.11
CA VAL A 161 15.58 8.17 -24.91
C VAL A 161 16.73 7.24 -24.49
N ASP A 162 17.46 6.71 -25.47
CA ASP A 162 18.64 5.87 -25.30
C ASP A 162 19.90 6.65 -24.87
N SER A 163 19.84 7.98 -24.89
CA SER A 163 20.93 8.83 -24.43
C SER A 163 21.08 8.80 -22.91
N PRO A 164 22.31 8.68 -22.38
CA PRO A 164 22.57 8.86 -20.93
C PRO A 164 22.05 10.20 -20.37
N ALA A 165 21.91 11.22 -21.23
CA ALA A 165 21.38 12.51 -20.84
C ALA A 165 19.88 12.45 -20.47
N TYR A 166 19.10 11.57 -21.09
CA TYR A 166 17.68 11.36 -20.79
C TYR A 166 17.49 10.89 -19.35
N LEU A 167 18.07 9.73 -19.03
CA LEU A 167 18.02 9.17 -17.67
C LEU A 167 18.65 10.12 -16.66
N GLY A 168 19.78 10.76 -17.00
CA GLY A 168 20.46 11.72 -16.13
C GLY A 168 19.62 12.96 -15.79
N LYS A 169 18.85 13.50 -16.73
CA LYS A 169 17.91 14.63 -16.49
C LYS A 169 16.77 14.19 -15.57
N LEU A 170 16.14 13.04 -15.86
CA LEU A 170 15.03 12.50 -15.08
C LEU A 170 15.45 12.18 -13.64
N ALA A 171 16.61 11.56 -13.45
CA ALA A 171 17.14 11.26 -12.13
C ALA A 171 17.50 12.52 -11.32
N ARG A 172 18.06 13.56 -11.97
CA ARG A 172 18.31 14.85 -11.28
C ARG A 172 17.02 15.52 -10.82
N TRP A 173 16.00 15.54 -11.69
CA TRP A 173 14.70 16.10 -11.32
C TRP A 173 14.09 15.32 -10.15
N SER A 174 14.05 13.99 -10.23
CA SER A 174 13.52 13.13 -9.15
C SER A 174 14.25 13.35 -7.82
N ARG A 175 15.58 13.53 -7.85
CA ARG A 175 16.37 13.83 -6.65
C ARG A 175 16.03 15.20 -6.06
N ALA A 176 15.83 16.21 -6.89
CA ALA A 176 15.43 17.54 -6.44
C ALA A 176 14.01 17.54 -5.82
N GLN A 177 13.16 16.60 -6.22
CA GLN A 177 11.78 16.41 -5.72
C GLN A 177 11.66 15.25 -4.73
N SER A 178 12.74 14.80 -4.11
CA SER A 178 12.76 13.58 -3.27
C SER A 178 11.89 13.64 -2.00
N ALA A 179 11.43 14.82 -1.62
CA ALA A 179 10.44 14.99 -0.55
C ALA A 179 9.02 14.53 -0.98
N GLU A 180 8.71 14.56 -2.28
CA GLU A 180 7.38 14.25 -2.82
C GLU A 180 7.37 13.03 -3.75
N VAL A 181 8.52 12.72 -4.37
CA VAL A 181 8.67 11.64 -5.36
C VAL A 181 9.76 10.68 -4.91
N GLU A 182 9.36 9.47 -4.57
CA GLU A 182 10.23 8.45 -3.96
C GLU A 182 11.30 7.91 -4.93
N GLY A 183 11.13 8.12 -6.24
CA GLY A 183 12.07 7.64 -7.24
C GLY A 183 11.57 7.65 -8.67
N LEU A 184 12.12 6.77 -9.49
CA LEU A 184 11.70 6.57 -10.87
C LEU A 184 10.67 5.44 -10.96
N TYR A 185 9.63 5.67 -11.75
CA TYR A 185 8.48 4.79 -11.87
C TYR A 185 8.35 4.28 -13.32
N ALA A 186 8.07 3.00 -13.49
CA ALA A 186 7.67 2.43 -14.78
C ALA A 186 6.20 2.79 -15.08
N SER A 187 5.93 3.15 -16.31
CA SER A 187 4.60 3.59 -16.74
C SER A 187 3.64 2.43 -16.99
N PRO A 188 2.43 2.44 -16.39
CA PRO A 188 1.38 1.49 -16.71
C PRO A 188 0.76 1.73 -18.10
N THR A 189 1.17 2.77 -18.82
CA THR A 189 0.73 2.99 -20.21
C THR A 189 1.57 2.20 -21.22
N ILE A 190 2.78 1.74 -20.84
CA ILE A 190 3.72 1.07 -21.75
C ILE A 190 3.49 -0.45 -21.74
N PRO A 191 3.05 -1.06 -22.87
CA PRO A 191 2.73 -2.49 -22.91
C PRO A 191 3.89 -3.41 -22.53
N ALA A 192 5.12 -3.06 -22.91
CA ALA A 192 6.31 -3.84 -22.58
C ALA A 192 6.59 -3.83 -21.08
N ALA A 193 6.43 -2.68 -20.40
CA ALA A 193 6.57 -2.56 -18.95
C ALA A 193 5.49 -3.37 -18.19
N GLN A 194 4.25 -3.34 -18.68
CA GLN A 194 3.16 -4.17 -18.16
C GLN A 194 3.48 -5.67 -18.27
N THR A 195 3.95 -6.11 -19.44
CA THR A 195 4.30 -7.51 -19.68
C THR A 195 5.45 -7.96 -18.80
N HIS A 196 6.44 -7.10 -18.57
CA HIS A 196 7.57 -7.41 -17.70
C HIS A 196 7.14 -7.60 -16.25
N VAL A 197 6.39 -6.64 -15.66
CA VAL A 197 5.96 -6.76 -14.26
C VAL A 197 4.99 -7.93 -14.06
N GLU A 198 4.13 -8.23 -15.04
CA GLU A 198 3.31 -9.44 -15.02
C GLU A 198 4.16 -10.70 -14.98
N ALA A 199 5.19 -10.80 -15.83
CA ALA A 199 6.08 -11.94 -15.86
C ALA A 199 6.81 -12.16 -14.54
N VAL A 200 7.28 -11.07 -13.89
CA VAL A 200 7.90 -11.11 -12.55
C VAL A 200 6.93 -11.67 -11.51
N ILE A 201 5.69 -11.16 -11.50
CA ILE A 201 4.66 -11.59 -10.54
C ILE A 201 4.26 -13.04 -10.77
N ARG A 202 4.08 -13.44 -12.01
CA ARG A 202 3.79 -14.83 -12.39
C ARG A 202 4.92 -15.78 -11.95
N ASP A 203 6.17 -15.38 -12.13
CA ASP A 203 7.34 -16.17 -11.70
C ASP A 203 7.35 -16.38 -10.19
N ILE A 204 7.10 -15.33 -9.39
CA ILE A 204 7.00 -15.43 -7.92
C ILE A 204 5.83 -16.35 -7.54
N ALA A 205 4.63 -16.12 -8.08
CA ALA A 205 3.44 -16.89 -7.71
C ALA A 205 3.59 -18.38 -8.06
N ARG A 206 4.25 -18.70 -9.16
CA ARG A 206 4.50 -20.07 -9.61
C ARG A 206 5.52 -20.80 -8.74
N ARG A 207 6.63 -20.14 -8.43
CA ARG A 207 7.80 -20.77 -7.79
C ARG A 207 7.70 -20.85 -6.28
N TYR A 208 6.99 -19.94 -5.64
CA TYR A 208 6.97 -19.82 -4.19
C TYR A 208 5.56 -20.02 -3.61
N ALA A 209 5.47 -20.80 -2.55
CA ALA A 209 4.21 -21.12 -1.87
C ALA A 209 3.79 -19.96 -0.93
N VAL A 210 3.66 -18.73 -1.50
CA VAL A 210 3.19 -17.58 -0.75
C VAL A 210 1.69 -17.65 -0.47
N ASP A 211 1.24 -17.16 0.69
CA ASP A 211 -0.16 -17.06 1.06
C ASP A 211 -0.87 -15.90 0.36
N GLY A 212 -0.09 -14.92 -0.08
CA GLY A 212 -0.60 -13.78 -0.83
C GLY A 212 0.47 -13.01 -1.60
N ILE A 213 0.00 -12.15 -2.51
CA ILE A 213 0.80 -11.14 -3.20
C ILE A 213 0.25 -9.77 -2.77
N HIS A 214 1.12 -8.92 -2.25
CA HIS A 214 0.80 -7.58 -1.81
C HIS A 214 1.41 -6.55 -2.75
N PHE A 215 0.57 -5.79 -3.43
CA PHE A 215 1.00 -4.73 -4.34
C PHE A 215 1.17 -3.42 -3.59
N ASP A 216 2.32 -2.82 -3.74
CA ASP A 216 2.60 -1.46 -3.31
C ASP A 216 3.09 -0.63 -4.48
N TYR A 217 3.07 0.68 -4.34
CA TYR A 217 3.38 1.60 -5.44
C TYR A 217 2.60 1.28 -6.73
N ALA A 218 1.43 0.67 -6.60
CA ALA A 218 0.44 0.54 -7.65
C ALA A 218 -0.27 1.89 -7.82
N ARG A 219 0.50 2.88 -8.24
CA ARG A 219 0.08 4.28 -8.33
C ARG A 219 1.02 5.10 -9.20
N TYR A 220 0.56 6.27 -9.61
CA TYR A 220 1.45 7.32 -10.11
C TYR A 220 2.08 8.07 -8.94
N PRO A 221 3.27 8.71 -9.14
CA PRO A 221 3.86 9.57 -8.10
C PRO A 221 2.94 10.75 -7.73
N SER A 222 2.31 11.35 -8.74
CA SER A 222 1.25 12.35 -8.61
C SER A 222 0.46 12.46 -9.92
N ASP A 223 -0.58 13.30 -9.95
CA ASP A 223 -1.38 13.63 -11.14
C ASP A 223 -0.56 14.37 -12.23
N ARG A 224 0.63 14.88 -11.89
CA ARG A 224 1.61 15.47 -12.83
C ARG A 224 2.41 14.42 -13.63
N PHE A 225 2.10 13.12 -13.51
CA PHE A 225 2.65 11.99 -14.26
C PHE A 225 1.53 11.22 -14.98
N ASP A 226 1.78 10.47 -16.06
CA ASP A 226 2.97 10.37 -16.89
C ASP A 226 2.77 11.26 -18.13
N TYR A 227 3.67 12.17 -18.40
CA TYR A 227 3.69 13.02 -19.59
C TYR A 227 4.83 12.65 -20.55
N SER A 228 5.21 11.36 -20.59
CA SER A 228 6.11 10.85 -21.61
C SER A 228 5.46 10.94 -23.00
N ARG A 229 6.27 11.11 -24.06
CA ARG A 229 5.78 11.08 -25.43
C ARG A 229 4.95 9.83 -25.74
N ALA A 230 5.39 8.68 -25.20
CA ALA A 230 4.69 7.42 -25.41
C ALA A 230 3.30 7.41 -24.77
N ALA A 231 3.17 7.91 -23.52
CA ALA A 231 1.88 7.99 -22.84
C ALA A 231 0.92 8.96 -23.56
N ILE A 232 1.41 10.14 -23.97
CA ILE A 232 0.62 11.13 -24.73
C ILE A 232 0.17 10.56 -26.09
N ALA A 233 1.07 9.89 -26.83
CA ALA A 233 0.72 9.27 -28.10
C ALA A 233 -0.35 8.18 -27.95
N GLN A 234 -0.30 7.39 -26.88
CA GLN A 234 -1.33 6.40 -26.59
C GLN A 234 -2.67 7.05 -26.24
N PHE A 235 -2.66 8.13 -25.47
CA PHE A 235 -3.87 8.90 -25.19
C PHE A 235 -4.48 9.48 -26.47
N ARG A 236 -3.66 10.13 -27.31
CA ARG A 236 -4.07 10.62 -28.62
C ARG A 236 -4.75 9.50 -29.43
N THR A 237 -4.12 8.33 -29.50
CA THR A 237 -4.69 7.19 -30.23
C THR A 237 -6.05 6.77 -29.67
N ALA A 238 -6.21 6.83 -28.36
CA ALA A 238 -7.47 6.46 -27.69
C ALA A 238 -8.59 7.49 -27.93
N ILE A 239 -8.26 8.80 -27.91
CA ILE A 239 -9.29 9.85 -27.99
C ILE A 239 -9.64 10.25 -29.42
N ARG A 240 -8.71 10.15 -30.39
CA ARG A 240 -8.94 10.57 -31.78
C ARG A 240 -10.19 10.00 -32.44
N PRO A 241 -10.59 8.74 -32.23
CA PRO A 241 -11.84 8.19 -32.80
C PRO A 241 -13.10 8.90 -32.34
N THR A 242 -13.09 9.55 -31.18
CA THR A 242 -14.27 10.27 -30.63
C THR A 242 -14.43 11.69 -31.19
N LEU A 243 -13.42 12.19 -31.94
CA LEU A 243 -13.35 13.56 -32.43
C LEU A 243 -13.85 13.63 -33.89
N ASN A 244 -14.46 14.77 -34.27
CA ASN A 244 -14.76 15.06 -35.68
C ASN A 244 -13.47 15.42 -36.45
N ALA A 245 -13.56 15.51 -37.78
CA ALA A 245 -12.43 15.72 -38.66
C ALA A 245 -11.73 17.08 -38.41
N ASP A 246 -12.50 18.14 -38.23
CA ASP A 246 -11.94 19.48 -38.00
C ASP A 246 -11.21 19.59 -36.69
N ARG A 247 -11.78 19.03 -35.61
CA ARG A 247 -11.13 19.02 -34.29
C ARG A 247 -9.83 18.20 -34.30
N ARG A 248 -9.83 17.05 -35.01
CA ARG A 248 -8.60 16.26 -35.21
C ARG A 248 -7.54 17.07 -35.91
N LYS A 249 -7.89 17.73 -37.04
CA LYS A 249 -6.94 18.54 -37.81
C LYS A 249 -6.33 19.67 -36.99
N THR A 250 -7.16 20.36 -36.21
CA THR A 250 -6.69 21.43 -35.31
C THR A 250 -5.71 20.90 -34.28
N LEU A 251 -6.09 19.84 -33.55
CA LEU A 251 -5.24 19.29 -32.48
C LEU A 251 -3.96 18.63 -33.00
N ASP A 252 -3.98 18.02 -34.20
CA ASP A 252 -2.77 17.49 -34.82
C ASP A 252 -1.81 18.61 -35.21
N ALA A 253 -2.33 19.79 -35.62
CA ALA A 253 -1.52 20.96 -35.89
C ALA A 253 -0.95 21.57 -34.58
N ASP A 254 -1.76 21.66 -33.55
CA ASP A 254 -1.36 22.16 -32.22
C ASP A 254 -0.26 21.26 -31.60
N GLU A 255 -0.41 19.92 -31.71
CA GLU A 255 0.56 18.94 -31.20
C GLU A 255 1.93 19.06 -31.87
N ALA A 256 1.98 19.53 -33.13
CA ALA A 256 3.25 19.74 -33.85
C ALA A 256 4.14 20.79 -33.15
N VAL A 257 3.54 21.71 -32.39
CA VAL A 257 4.23 22.81 -31.69
C VAL A 257 4.12 22.68 -30.16
N ASP A 258 3.11 22.01 -29.64
CA ASP A 258 2.87 21.80 -28.22
C ASP A 258 2.63 20.34 -27.89
N LEU A 259 3.58 19.71 -27.19
CA LEU A 259 3.48 18.30 -26.73
C LEU A 259 2.19 18.02 -25.96
N PHE A 260 1.64 19.01 -25.28
CA PHE A 260 0.50 18.85 -24.36
C PHE A 260 -0.86 19.15 -25.01
N ALA A 261 -0.92 19.45 -26.30
CA ALA A 261 -2.14 19.87 -26.98
C ALA A 261 -3.34 18.93 -26.70
N TYR A 262 -3.15 17.62 -26.79
CA TYR A 262 -4.21 16.66 -26.50
C TYR A 262 -4.55 16.55 -25.01
N PRO A 263 -3.60 16.36 -24.07
CA PRO A 263 -3.88 16.35 -22.64
C PRO A 263 -4.56 17.62 -22.13
N ASP A 264 -4.17 18.79 -22.64
CA ASP A 264 -4.71 20.09 -22.20
C ASP A 264 -6.08 20.37 -22.80
N ALA A 265 -6.37 19.87 -24.00
CA ALA A 265 -7.69 19.98 -24.59
C ALA A 265 -8.72 19.05 -23.92
N PHE A 266 -8.29 17.96 -23.26
CA PHE A 266 -9.12 16.93 -22.65
C PHE A 266 -8.58 16.48 -21.29
N PRO A 267 -8.50 17.35 -20.28
CA PRO A 267 -7.87 17.05 -18.99
C PRO A 267 -8.61 15.96 -18.21
N GLY A 268 -9.94 15.90 -18.32
CA GLY A 268 -10.76 14.87 -17.69
C GLY A 268 -10.51 13.49 -18.28
N GLU A 269 -10.52 13.39 -19.61
CA GLU A 269 -10.28 12.16 -20.35
C GLU A 269 -8.82 11.69 -20.21
N TRP A 270 -7.87 12.64 -20.12
CA TRP A 270 -6.48 12.34 -19.82
C TRP A 270 -6.32 11.70 -18.44
N ARG A 271 -7.01 12.23 -17.43
CA ARG A 271 -7.04 11.60 -16.09
C ARG A 271 -7.68 10.21 -16.16
N ALA A 272 -8.88 10.11 -16.75
CA ALA A 272 -9.60 8.85 -16.88
C ALA A 272 -8.78 7.79 -17.64
N PHE A 273 -8.08 8.17 -18.70
CA PHE A 273 -7.19 7.29 -19.44
C PHE A 273 -6.09 6.71 -18.56
N ARG A 274 -5.38 7.54 -17.79
CA ARG A 274 -4.29 7.08 -16.90
C ARG A 274 -4.81 6.18 -15.78
N VAL A 275 -5.93 6.55 -15.13
CA VAL A 275 -6.61 5.70 -14.13
C VAL A 275 -6.98 4.35 -14.75
N GLY A 276 -7.60 4.35 -15.93
CA GLY A 276 -7.99 3.14 -16.63
C GLY A 276 -6.79 2.24 -17.00
N ARG A 277 -5.64 2.83 -17.38
CA ARG A 277 -4.42 2.05 -17.66
C ARG A 277 -3.87 1.36 -16.42
N LEU A 278 -3.88 2.05 -15.29
CA LEU A 278 -3.45 1.45 -14.02
C LEU A 278 -4.43 0.38 -13.55
N THR A 279 -5.72 0.62 -13.64
CA THR A 279 -6.76 -0.37 -13.30
C THR A 279 -6.66 -1.63 -14.17
N ALA A 280 -6.46 -1.46 -15.49
CA ALA A 280 -6.25 -2.59 -16.40
C ALA A 280 -4.98 -3.38 -16.06
N LEU A 281 -3.90 -2.70 -15.67
CA LEU A 281 -2.69 -3.36 -15.19
C LEU A 281 -3.01 -4.19 -13.93
N MET A 282 -3.68 -3.62 -12.94
CA MET A 282 -4.01 -4.33 -11.70
C MET A 282 -4.86 -5.57 -11.94
N ALA A 283 -5.87 -5.48 -12.81
CA ALA A 283 -6.69 -6.63 -13.23
C ALA A 283 -5.85 -7.73 -13.92
N ARG A 284 -4.93 -7.33 -14.79
CA ARG A 284 -3.99 -8.24 -15.46
C ARG A 284 -3.07 -8.95 -14.46
N LEU A 285 -2.52 -8.20 -13.48
CA LEU A 285 -1.65 -8.75 -12.43
C LEU A 285 -2.41 -9.75 -11.54
N ARG A 286 -3.65 -9.43 -11.15
CA ARG A 286 -4.53 -10.37 -10.43
C ARG A 286 -4.71 -11.68 -11.23
N THR A 287 -5.05 -11.56 -12.50
CA THR A 287 -5.24 -12.73 -13.37
C THR A 287 -3.98 -13.61 -13.40
N ALA A 288 -2.80 -12.98 -13.49
CA ALA A 288 -1.53 -13.69 -13.46
C ALA A 288 -1.30 -14.44 -12.15
N VAL A 289 -1.58 -13.79 -11.00
CA VAL A 289 -1.47 -14.43 -9.66
C VAL A 289 -2.42 -15.61 -9.55
N LYS A 290 -3.70 -15.40 -9.87
CA LYS A 290 -4.75 -16.42 -9.69
C LYS A 290 -4.60 -17.61 -10.64
N ALA A 291 -3.98 -17.41 -11.81
CA ALA A 291 -3.67 -18.48 -12.74
C ALA A 291 -2.60 -19.45 -12.18
N GLU A 292 -1.60 -18.95 -11.48
CA GLU A 292 -0.52 -19.76 -10.90
C GLU A 292 -0.85 -20.24 -9.47
N ARG A 293 -1.58 -19.42 -8.71
CA ARG A 293 -1.90 -19.67 -7.29
C ARG A 293 -3.32 -19.20 -6.94
N PRO A 294 -4.35 -19.98 -7.24
CA PRO A 294 -5.76 -19.55 -7.06
C PRO A 294 -6.12 -19.14 -5.63
N ALA A 295 -5.52 -19.78 -4.62
CA ALA A 295 -5.77 -19.50 -3.20
C ALA A 295 -5.04 -18.27 -2.67
N ALA A 296 -4.00 -17.77 -3.34
CA ALA A 296 -3.23 -16.61 -2.87
C ALA A 296 -4.09 -15.34 -2.79
N VAL A 297 -4.03 -14.65 -1.66
CA VAL A 297 -4.72 -13.38 -1.47
C VAL A 297 -4.00 -12.28 -2.25
N VAL A 298 -4.73 -11.52 -3.07
CA VAL A 298 -4.22 -10.35 -3.76
C VAL A 298 -4.63 -9.12 -3.00
N SER A 299 -3.66 -8.34 -2.51
CA SER A 299 -3.93 -7.14 -1.72
C SER A 299 -3.12 -5.94 -2.21
N VAL A 300 -3.53 -4.73 -1.81
CA VAL A 300 -2.87 -3.49 -2.21
C VAL A 300 -2.69 -2.52 -1.04
N ALA A 301 -1.50 -1.91 -0.95
CA ALA A 301 -1.27 -0.73 -0.13
C ALA A 301 -1.87 0.50 -0.83
N ALA A 302 -2.65 1.30 -0.10
CA ALA A 302 -3.39 2.41 -0.66
C ALA A 302 -3.23 3.68 0.17
N ALA A 303 -3.38 4.85 -0.47
CA ALA A 303 -3.60 6.08 0.28
C ALA A 303 -4.92 5.96 1.06
N PRO A 304 -4.97 6.40 2.33
CA PRO A 304 -6.12 6.16 3.20
C PRO A 304 -7.37 6.93 2.77
N ASP A 305 -7.20 8.12 2.21
CA ASP A 305 -8.30 8.90 1.63
C ASP A 305 -8.52 8.48 0.17
N ARG A 306 -9.74 8.01 -0.13
CA ARG A 306 -10.10 7.53 -1.47
C ARG A 306 -10.07 8.64 -2.52
N GLY A 307 -10.51 9.85 -2.15
CA GLY A 307 -10.52 11.00 -3.05
C GLY A 307 -9.08 11.41 -3.42
N GLU A 308 -8.21 11.56 -2.41
CA GLU A 308 -6.79 11.85 -2.62
C GLU A 308 -6.10 10.75 -3.43
N ALA A 309 -6.39 9.48 -3.13
CA ALA A 309 -5.84 8.34 -3.88
C ALA A 309 -6.17 8.44 -5.37
N LEU A 310 -7.43 8.72 -5.70
CA LEU A 310 -7.90 8.82 -7.08
C LEU A 310 -7.39 10.08 -7.76
N GLU A 311 -7.46 11.23 -7.10
CA GLU A 311 -7.16 12.52 -7.72
C GLU A 311 -5.67 12.77 -7.87
N ARG A 312 -4.89 12.48 -6.82
CA ARG A 312 -3.45 12.76 -6.79
C ARG A 312 -2.59 11.58 -7.20
N ARG A 313 -2.99 10.36 -6.87
CA ARG A 313 -2.19 9.14 -7.14
C ARG A 313 -2.74 8.30 -8.29
N LEU A 314 -3.89 8.69 -8.86
CA LEU A 314 -4.60 7.96 -9.91
C LEU A 314 -4.87 6.49 -9.52
N GLN A 315 -5.01 6.24 -8.22
CA GLN A 315 -5.17 4.93 -7.59
C GLN A 315 -6.64 4.73 -7.20
N ASP A 316 -7.42 4.10 -8.06
CA ASP A 316 -8.85 3.81 -7.80
C ASP A 316 -9.01 2.48 -7.03
N TRP A 317 -8.42 2.40 -5.84
CA TRP A 317 -8.50 1.19 -5.02
C TRP A 317 -9.93 0.83 -4.61
N GLY A 318 -10.83 1.81 -4.55
CA GLY A 318 -12.24 1.56 -4.27
C GLY A 318 -12.93 0.76 -5.36
N ALA A 319 -12.71 1.12 -6.64
CA ALA A 319 -13.17 0.33 -7.77
C ALA A 319 -12.48 -1.04 -7.82
N TRP A 320 -11.17 -1.10 -7.60
CA TRP A 320 -10.44 -2.39 -7.61
C TRP A 320 -10.98 -3.38 -6.58
N LEU A 321 -11.34 -2.90 -5.39
CA LEU A 321 -11.92 -3.73 -4.33
C LEU A 321 -13.37 -4.13 -4.67
N GLY A 322 -14.18 -3.18 -5.16
CA GLY A 322 -15.58 -3.41 -5.56
C GLY A 322 -15.72 -4.42 -6.69
N GLU A 323 -14.87 -4.30 -7.73
CA GLU A 323 -14.84 -5.18 -8.90
C GLU A 323 -14.10 -6.50 -8.64
N GLY A 324 -13.53 -6.68 -7.44
CA GLY A 324 -12.78 -7.88 -7.09
C GLY A 324 -11.42 -7.98 -7.81
N ILE A 325 -10.84 -6.86 -8.27
CA ILE A 325 -9.47 -6.80 -8.80
C ILE A 325 -8.45 -7.03 -7.68
N VAL A 326 -8.77 -6.65 -6.45
CA VAL A 326 -8.03 -7.04 -5.26
C VAL A 326 -8.97 -7.70 -4.25
N ASP A 327 -8.44 -8.62 -3.44
CA ASP A 327 -9.18 -9.30 -2.39
C ASP A 327 -9.22 -8.48 -1.10
N ALA A 328 -8.21 -7.61 -0.87
CA ALA A 328 -8.09 -6.77 0.31
C ALA A 328 -7.36 -5.46 0.02
N VAL A 329 -7.69 -4.42 0.79
CA VAL A 329 -6.99 -3.13 0.78
C VAL A 329 -6.33 -2.87 2.14
N ALA A 330 -5.12 -2.29 2.11
CA ALA A 330 -4.40 -1.83 3.28
C ALA A 330 -4.17 -0.30 3.19
N PRO A 331 -5.11 0.52 3.69
CA PRO A 331 -4.94 1.98 3.75
C PRO A 331 -3.80 2.33 4.71
N MET A 332 -2.81 3.08 4.22
CA MET A 332 -1.63 3.51 4.97
C MET A 332 -1.95 4.75 5.81
N ALA A 333 -2.68 4.56 6.92
CA ALA A 333 -3.08 5.62 7.84
C ALA A 333 -1.91 6.03 8.76
N TYR A 334 -0.85 6.59 8.15
CA TYR A 334 0.39 6.95 8.82
C TYR A 334 0.30 8.36 9.39
N THR A 335 -0.32 8.49 10.56
CA THR A 335 -0.49 9.74 11.29
C THR A 335 -0.20 9.54 12.78
N GLN A 336 0.30 10.59 13.44
CA GLN A 336 0.49 10.62 14.90
C GLN A 336 -0.79 11.03 15.65
N GLU A 337 -1.77 11.57 14.92
CA GLU A 337 -3.02 12.07 15.50
C GLU A 337 -4.07 10.94 15.53
N ALA A 338 -4.48 10.52 16.73
CA ALA A 338 -5.44 9.43 16.91
C ALA A 338 -6.82 9.73 16.28
N GLY A 339 -7.27 10.99 16.33
CA GLY A 339 -8.52 11.41 15.67
C GLY A 339 -8.45 11.25 14.15
N ARG A 340 -7.36 11.71 13.54
CA ARG A 340 -7.14 11.57 12.09
C ARG A 340 -7.00 10.10 11.67
N PHE A 341 -6.34 9.28 12.48
CA PHE A 341 -6.28 7.83 12.24
C PHE A 341 -7.68 7.22 12.20
N ALA A 342 -8.52 7.55 13.21
CA ALA A 342 -9.89 7.06 13.27
C ALA A 342 -10.72 7.50 12.06
N GLU A 343 -10.63 8.76 11.66
CA GLU A 343 -11.31 9.31 10.47
C GLU A 343 -10.90 8.58 9.19
N GLN A 344 -9.60 8.37 8.98
CA GLN A 344 -9.06 7.67 7.82
C GLN A 344 -9.53 6.22 7.74
N ILE A 345 -9.52 5.49 8.85
CA ILE A 345 -9.98 4.09 8.88
C ILE A 345 -11.50 4.00 8.72
N ALA A 346 -12.28 4.90 9.33
CA ALA A 346 -13.73 4.95 9.16
C ALA A 346 -14.11 5.24 7.69
N SER A 347 -13.45 6.22 7.06
CA SER A 347 -13.65 6.54 5.65
C SER A 347 -13.30 5.37 4.74
N ALA A 348 -12.14 4.73 4.98
CA ALA A 348 -11.72 3.56 4.22
C ALA A 348 -12.68 2.37 4.41
N ARG A 349 -13.20 2.13 5.64
CA ARG A 349 -14.21 1.08 5.91
C ARG A 349 -15.50 1.35 5.17
N ALA A 350 -15.98 2.59 5.19
CA ALA A 350 -17.17 2.98 4.44
C ALA A 350 -17.01 2.73 2.93
N ALA A 351 -15.85 3.07 2.37
CA ALA A 351 -15.53 2.84 0.97
C ALA A 351 -15.36 1.35 0.60
N ALA A 352 -14.84 0.54 1.53
CA ALA A 352 -14.64 -0.89 1.33
C ALA A 352 -15.92 -1.72 1.50
N GLY A 353 -16.96 -1.18 2.17
CA GLY A 353 -18.22 -1.90 2.45
C GLY A 353 -17.98 -3.17 3.27
N SER A 354 -18.34 -4.34 2.76
CA SER A 354 -18.11 -5.64 3.40
C SER A 354 -16.79 -6.33 2.96
N ARG A 355 -16.00 -5.69 2.11
CA ARG A 355 -14.74 -6.24 1.61
C ARG A 355 -13.63 -6.14 2.66
N THR A 356 -12.61 -6.96 2.53
CA THR A 356 -11.52 -7.03 3.49
C THR A 356 -10.68 -5.75 3.52
N LEU A 357 -10.52 -5.20 4.74
CA LEU A 357 -9.73 -4.01 5.02
C LEU A 357 -8.76 -4.29 6.16
N TRP A 358 -7.47 -4.06 5.94
CA TRP A 358 -6.42 -4.15 6.94
C TRP A 358 -5.84 -2.77 7.23
N ALA A 359 -6.01 -2.27 8.45
CA ALA A 359 -5.54 -0.94 8.81
C ALA A 359 -4.01 -0.89 8.84
N GLY A 360 -3.41 -0.11 7.96
CA GLY A 360 -1.98 0.18 7.94
C GLY A 360 -1.61 1.23 8.98
N ILE A 361 -0.76 0.88 9.93
CA ILE A 361 -0.35 1.75 11.05
C ILE A 361 1.12 2.13 10.89
N GLY A 362 1.43 3.42 10.83
CA GLY A 362 2.79 3.96 10.77
C GLY A 362 3.49 3.90 12.13
N ALA A 363 3.75 2.71 12.63
CA ALA A 363 4.26 2.48 13.98
C ALA A 363 5.67 3.06 14.22
N TYR A 364 6.42 3.35 13.15
CA TYR A 364 7.78 3.92 13.21
C TYR A 364 7.86 5.30 13.88
N HIS A 365 6.76 6.01 14.03
CA HIS A 365 6.69 7.34 14.65
C HIS A 365 5.69 7.42 15.82
N LEU A 366 5.21 6.26 16.28
CA LEU A 366 4.28 6.15 17.41
C LEU A 366 4.97 5.49 18.61
N SER A 367 4.48 5.77 19.82
CA SER A 367 4.82 4.95 20.98
C SER A 367 4.13 3.58 20.92
N PRO A 368 4.59 2.57 21.68
CA PRO A 368 3.88 1.30 21.81
C PRO A 368 2.42 1.48 22.24
N GLU A 369 2.15 2.37 23.19
CA GLU A 369 0.81 2.66 23.73
C GLU A 369 -0.10 3.28 22.66
N GLN A 370 0.41 4.25 21.89
CA GLN A 370 -0.31 4.85 20.76
C GLN A 370 -0.62 3.80 19.69
N THR A 371 0.32 2.90 19.42
CA THR A 371 0.11 1.80 18.46
C THR A 371 -0.96 0.82 18.95
N ILE A 372 -0.96 0.48 20.24
CA ILE A 372 -2.00 -0.35 20.88
C ILE A 372 -3.37 0.31 20.72
N GLU A 373 -3.47 1.61 21.03
CA GLU A 373 -4.74 2.36 20.90
C GLU A 373 -5.22 2.41 19.44
N ASN A 374 -4.32 2.60 18.47
CA ASN A 374 -4.68 2.57 17.05
C ASN A 374 -5.14 1.17 16.61
N ILE A 375 -4.55 0.09 17.14
CA ILE A 375 -5.03 -1.29 16.90
C ILE A 375 -6.46 -1.47 17.44
N HIS A 376 -6.72 -1.04 18.66
CA HIS A 376 -8.07 -1.11 19.24
C HIS A 376 -9.08 -0.25 18.47
N THR A 377 -8.66 0.95 18.05
CA THR A 377 -9.49 1.83 17.21
C THR A 377 -9.82 1.20 15.86
N ALA A 378 -8.86 0.59 15.18
CA ALA A 378 -9.10 -0.11 13.94
C ALA A 378 -10.12 -1.25 14.10
N ARG A 379 -10.03 -2.04 15.18
CA ARG A 379 -11.01 -3.08 15.53
C ARG A 379 -12.41 -2.52 15.73
N ARG A 380 -12.54 -1.46 16.54
CA ARG A 380 -13.84 -0.81 16.79
C ARG A 380 -14.49 -0.29 15.51
N LEU A 381 -13.67 0.13 14.54
CA LEU A 381 -14.12 0.63 13.23
C LEU A 381 -14.31 -0.49 12.19
N GLY A 382 -14.19 -1.76 12.59
CA GLY A 382 -14.48 -2.90 11.74
C GLY A 382 -13.37 -3.26 10.74
N ALA A 383 -12.12 -2.92 11.02
CA ALA A 383 -11.00 -3.45 10.24
C ALA A 383 -10.85 -4.96 10.49
N ASP A 384 -10.58 -5.72 9.42
CA ASP A 384 -10.39 -7.18 9.48
C ASP A 384 -8.99 -7.57 9.96
N GLY A 385 -8.15 -6.59 10.23
CA GLY A 385 -6.81 -6.75 10.74
C GLY A 385 -5.99 -5.47 10.69
N VAL A 386 -4.74 -5.60 11.13
CA VAL A 386 -3.79 -4.49 11.20
C VAL A 386 -2.44 -4.92 10.61
N ILE A 387 -1.74 -3.96 10.02
CA ILE A 387 -0.38 -4.16 9.51
C ILE A 387 0.48 -3.01 10.04
N LEU A 388 1.55 -3.31 10.78
CA LEU A 388 2.45 -2.29 11.31
C LEU A 388 3.61 -2.02 10.33
N PHE A 389 3.83 -0.77 10.00
CA PHE A 389 4.97 -0.32 9.20
C PHE A 389 5.99 0.35 10.09
N SER A 390 7.20 -0.16 10.20
CA SER A 390 7.72 -1.41 9.64
C SER A 390 8.53 -2.18 10.70
N TYR A 391 8.62 -3.50 10.55
CA TYR A 391 9.44 -4.34 11.42
C TYR A 391 10.85 -3.76 11.60
N ASP A 392 11.48 -3.34 10.49
CA ASP A 392 12.83 -2.79 10.47
C ASP A 392 13.00 -1.56 11.37
N SER A 393 12.00 -0.67 11.37
CA SER A 393 11.97 0.50 12.25
C SER A 393 11.76 0.11 13.71
N LEU A 394 10.87 -0.86 13.98
CA LEU A 394 10.49 -1.28 15.32
C LEU A 394 11.56 -2.08 16.06
N ILE A 395 12.54 -2.63 15.34
CA ILE A 395 13.69 -3.29 15.94
C ILE A 395 14.95 -2.40 15.97
N ASN A 396 14.89 -1.20 15.39
CA ASN A 396 16.04 -0.29 15.35
C ASN A 396 16.13 0.50 16.65
N PRO A 397 17.17 0.26 17.52
CA PRO A 397 17.28 0.91 18.82
C PRO A 397 17.52 2.43 18.74
N ARG A 398 17.80 2.97 17.54
CA ARG A 398 17.92 4.41 17.31
C ARG A 398 16.58 5.09 17.00
N GLN A 399 15.54 4.32 16.70
CA GLN A 399 14.21 4.82 16.31
C GLN A 399 13.15 4.48 17.34
N THR A 400 13.24 3.32 17.98
CA THR A 400 12.21 2.83 18.91
C THR A 400 12.80 2.18 20.16
N ALA A 401 11.99 2.04 21.21
CA ALA A 401 12.37 1.32 22.40
C ALA A 401 12.66 -0.17 22.11
N PRO A 402 13.65 -0.80 22.76
CA PRO A 402 14.05 -2.19 22.47
C PRO A 402 12.93 -3.22 22.68
N ASP A 403 11.96 -2.94 23.54
CA ASP A 403 10.83 -3.78 23.93
C ASP A 403 9.51 -3.40 23.23
N TYR A 404 9.57 -2.60 22.17
CA TYR A 404 8.41 -2.11 21.44
C TYR A 404 7.45 -3.25 21.02
N LEU A 405 7.96 -4.24 20.29
CA LEU A 405 7.14 -5.38 19.84
C LEU A 405 6.57 -6.20 21.01
N PRO A 406 7.36 -6.52 22.07
CA PRO A 406 6.84 -7.14 23.29
C PRO A 406 5.71 -6.36 23.98
N ILE A 407 5.80 -5.03 24.05
CA ILE A 407 4.74 -4.21 24.66
C ILE A 407 3.48 -4.26 23.81
N VAL A 408 3.59 -4.05 22.48
CA VAL A 408 2.45 -4.13 21.57
C VAL A 408 1.83 -5.53 21.60
N GLY A 409 2.63 -6.60 21.57
CA GLY A 409 2.16 -7.98 21.62
C GLY A 409 1.35 -8.27 22.88
N ARG A 410 1.84 -7.84 24.05
CA ARG A 410 1.11 -8.00 25.33
C ARG A 410 -0.15 -7.12 25.40
N GLY A 411 -0.08 -5.89 24.93
CA GLY A 411 -1.18 -4.94 25.04
C GLY A 411 -2.30 -5.16 24.03
N ALA A 412 -1.97 -5.62 22.82
CA ALA A 412 -2.96 -5.75 21.76
C ALA A 412 -3.30 -7.20 21.37
N PHE A 413 -2.43 -8.20 21.66
CA PHE A 413 -2.57 -9.58 21.14
C PHE A 413 -2.49 -10.65 22.23
N ALA A 414 -2.47 -10.30 23.53
CA ALA A 414 -2.23 -11.22 24.65
C ALA A 414 -3.19 -12.42 24.72
N ASP A 415 -4.45 -12.21 24.32
CA ASP A 415 -5.51 -13.24 24.43
C ASP A 415 -5.40 -14.35 23.37
N ARG A 416 -4.45 -14.23 22.44
CA ARG A 416 -4.26 -15.20 21.33
C ARG A 416 -2.80 -15.37 20.96
N ARG A 417 -1.98 -15.82 21.87
CA ARG A 417 -0.74 -16.48 21.49
C ARG A 417 -1.13 -17.70 20.64
N ILE A 418 -0.48 -17.88 19.51
CA ILE A 418 -0.65 -19.10 18.70
C ILE A 418 -0.45 -20.27 19.65
N SER A 419 -1.51 -21.04 19.89
CA SER A 419 -1.39 -22.24 20.70
C SER A 419 -0.36 -23.14 20.06
N SER A 420 0.53 -23.70 20.86
CA SER A 420 1.54 -24.67 20.39
C SER A 420 0.92 -25.97 19.86
N ASP A 421 -0.41 -26.09 19.96
CA ASP A 421 -1.19 -27.21 19.45
C ASP A 421 -1.62 -26.89 18.00
N GLY A 422 -0.70 -27.18 17.05
CA GLY A 422 -1.02 -27.24 15.62
C GLY A 422 -2.03 -28.38 15.35
N PRO A 423 -2.79 -28.29 14.24
CA PRO A 423 -3.65 -29.39 13.84
C PRO A 423 -2.80 -30.63 13.58
N ARG A 424 -3.20 -31.74 14.21
CA ARG A 424 -2.65 -33.08 13.96
C ARG A 424 -2.99 -33.53 12.56
#